data_ff7a645a0c8e2fa237f6e285e2964aa9
#
_entry.id   ff7a645a0c8e2fa237f6e285e2964aa9
#
_cell.length_a   1.000
_cell.length_b   1.000
_cell.length_c   1.000
_cell.angle_alpha   90.00
_cell.angle_beta   90.00
_cell.angle_gamma   90.00
#
_symmetry.space_group_name_H-M   'P 1'
#
loop_
_entity.id
_entity.type
_entity.pdbx_description
1 polymer ?
#
loop_
_entity_poly.entity_id
_entity_poly.type
_entity_poly.pdbx_seq_one_letter_code
_entity_poly.pdbx_strand_id
1 'polypeptide(L)'
;MRGYATQMEAAKKGIITPEMMIVAEKEQLTAEYIMQKVACGEVAIPCNINHKNISPEGVGSGLKTKVNVNLGVSGDFKDYELEMQKVDIALKYGAEGIMDLSNCGKTNLFRGKLIEKSTAMIGTVPMYDAIGYLEKDLLDITAADFLEVVEAHAKQGVDFVTIHAGINKRVVEGFMREGRRMNIVSRGGSLLFAWMQMTGNENPFYEYYEKVLDILRKYDVTISLGDAMRPGCIDDSTDAGQIGELIELGYLTKRAWDRDVQVMIEGPGHMALNEIASNMQMEKKLCHNAPFYVLGPLVTDIAPGYDHITAAIGGAIAASNGADFLCYVTPAEHLRLPDVNDVKEGLIATKIAAHAADIAKGIPYARKIDNRMSDCRHKVDYEGMFKYAIDPEKARAYYESVPPKNRHTCSMCGKMCAIRTTNMILDGKKIKLKEEN
;
A
#
# COMPACT_ATOMS: atom_id res chain seq x y z
N MET A 1 -16.74 -11.15 -26.29
CA MET A 1 -16.05 -9.86 -26.07
C MET A 1 -16.64 -9.24 -24.80
N ARG A 2 -15.79 -8.71 -23.92
CA ARG A 2 -16.16 -7.94 -22.73
C ARG A 2 -17.00 -6.73 -23.18
N GLY A 3 -18.21 -6.56 -22.65
CA GLY A 3 -19.14 -5.47 -23.06
C GLY A 3 -18.78 -4.09 -22.48
N TYR A 4 -17.59 -3.95 -21.87
CA TYR A 4 -17.06 -2.75 -21.21
C TYR A 4 -15.53 -2.71 -21.34
N ALA A 5 -14.94 -1.53 -21.22
CA ALA A 5 -13.49 -1.35 -21.24
C ALA A 5 -12.87 -1.49 -19.84
N THR A 6 -13.51 -0.91 -18.82
CA THR A 6 -12.97 -0.87 -17.45
C THR A 6 -13.99 -1.34 -16.42
N GLN A 7 -13.50 -1.67 -15.20
CA GLN A 7 -14.37 -1.99 -14.05
C GLN A 7 -15.34 -0.84 -13.75
N MET A 8 -14.86 0.41 -13.82
CA MET A 8 -15.70 1.58 -13.57
C MET A 8 -16.78 1.75 -14.65
N GLU A 9 -16.46 1.55 -15.92
CA GLU A 9 -17.45 1.59 -17.00
C GLU A 9 -18.52 0.51 -16.81
N ALA A 10 -18.12 -0.73 -16.46
CA ALA A 10 -19.03 -1.80 -16.15
C ALA A 10 -19.98 -1.44 -15.00
N ALA A 11 -19.41 -0.93 -13.89
CA ALA A 11 -20.17 -0.52 -12.72
C ALA A 11 -21.17 0.59 -13.01
N LYS A 12 -20.78 1.63 -13.77
CA LYS A 12 -21.67 2.72 -14.21
C LYS A 12 -22.80 2.23 -15.11
N LYS A 13 -22.59 1.14 -15.85
CA LYS A 13 -23.63 0.46 -16.67
C LYS A 13 -24.48 -0.52 -15.87
N GLY A 14 -24.27 -0.68 -14.57
CA GLY A 14 -24.97 -1.64 -13.73
C GLY A 14 -24.53 -3.10 -13.96
N ILE A 15 -23.35 -3.30 -14.51
CA ILE A 15 -22.80 -4.64 -14.80
C ILE A 15 -21.90 -5.07 -13.66
N ILE A 16 -22.25 -6.16 -12.98
CA ILE A 16 -21.38 -6.82 -11.99
C ILE A 16 -20.38 -7.70 -12.74
N THR A 17 -19.09 -7.42 -12.55
CA THR A 17 -18.02 -8.17 -13.20
C THR A 17 -17.58 -9.38 -12.36
N PRO A 18 -16.87 -10.37 -12.94
CA PRO A 18 -16.28 -11.46 -12.18
C PRO A 18 -15.34 -10.97 -11.08
N GLU A 19 -14.58 -9.90 -11.33
CA GLU A 19 -13.66 -9.27 -10.39
C GLU A 19 -14.41 -8.67 -9.19
N MET A 20 -15.55 -8.01 -9.41
CA MET A 20 -16.41 -7.49 -8.34
C MET A 20 -16.99 -8.60 -7.47
N MET A 21 -17.34 -9.75 -8.06
CA MET A 21 -17.83 -10.91 -7.29
C MET A 21 -16.73 -11.50 -6.39
N ILE A 22 -15.50 -11.61 -6.90
CA ILE A 22 -14.36 -12.10 -6.12
C ILE A 22 -14.05 -11.14 -4.96
N VAL A 23 -14.05 -9.83 -5.21
CA VAL A 23 -13.85 -8.83 -4.16
C VAL A 23 -14.95 -8.90 -3.11
N ALA A 24 -16.21 -9.02 -3.53
CA ALA A 24 -17.35 -9.15 -2.63
C ALA A 24 -17.22 -10.37 -1.70
N GLU A 25 -16.81 -11.52 -2.23
CA GLU A 25 -16.57 -12.73 -1.45
C GLU A 25 -15.44 -12.52 -0.42
N LYS A 26 -14.28 -11.96 -0.83
CA LYS A 26 -13.15 -11.68 0.05
C LYS A 26 -13.49 -10.70 1.16
N GLU A 27 -14.32 -9.71 0.87
CA GLU A 27 -14.74 -8.68 1.82
C GLU A 27 -15.98 -9.07 2.65
N GLN A 28 -16.63 -10.20 2.32
CA GLN A 28 -17.90 -10.65 2.91
C GLN A 28 -19.03 -9.60 2.75
N LEU A 29 -19.06 -8.97 1.57
CA LEU A 29 -20.06 -7.98 1.15
C LEU A 29 -20.85 -8.48 -0.06
N THR A 30 -21.88 -7.73 -0.50
CA THR A 30 -22.60 -8.07 -1.72
C THR A 30 -21.90 -7.52 -2.96
N ALA A 31 -22.06 -8.19 -4.10
CA ALA A 31 -21.46 -7.73 -5.35
C ALA A 31 -22.09 -6.41 -5.82
N GLU A 32 -23.37 -6.17 -5.52
CA GLU A 32 -24.06 -4.91 -5.77
C GLU A 32 -23.46 -3.74 -4.99
N TYR A 33 -23.08 -3.98 -3.71
CA TYR A 33 -22.39 -2.97 -2.92
C TYR A 33 -21.05 -2.59 -3.55
N ILE A 34 -20.25 -3.58 -3.93
CA ILE A 34 -18.96 -3.35 -4.61
C ILE A 34 -19.16 -2.58 -5.90
N MET A 35 -20.12 -3.02 -6.75
CA MET A 35 -20.45 -2.35 -8.01
C MET A 35 -20.82 -0.87 -7.78
N GLN A 36 -21.69 -0.57 -6.81
CA GLN A 36 -22.09 0.79 -6.49
C GLN A 36 -20.89 1.66 -6.05
N LYS A 37 -20.01 1.10 -5.22
CA LYS A 37 -18.79 1.79 -4.75
C LYS A 37 -17.77 2.04 -5.87
N VAL A 38 -17.62 1.09 -6.79
CA VAL A 38 -16.79 1.26 -8.00
C VAL A 38 -17.40 2.32 -8.93
N ALA A 39 -18.73 2.31 -9.13
CA ALA A 39 -19.42 3.26 -10.00
C ALA A 39 -19.27 4.70 -9.54
N CYS A 40 -19.25 4.98 -8.23
CA CYS A 40 -19.04 6.33 -7.67
C CYS A 40 -17.56 6.66 -7.40
N GLY A 41 -16.62 5.72 -7.65
CA GLY A 41 -15.19 5.92 -7.52
C GLY A 41 -14.65 5.77 -6.09
N GLU A 42 -15.46 5.36 -5.12
CA GLU A 42 -15.04 5.15 -3.73
C GLU A 42 -14.31 3.82 -3.49
N VAL A 43 -14.33 2.92 -4.48
CA VAL A 43 -13.57 1.67 -4.52
C VAL A 43 -12.93 1.53 -5.89
N ALA A 44 -11.66 1.15 -5.92
CA ALA A 44 -10.95 0.72 -7.12
C ALA A 44 -10.66 -0.78 -7.04
N ILE A 45 -10.70 -1.46 -8.18
CA ILE A 45 -10.28 -2.85 -8.35
C ILE A 45 -9.18 -2.86 -9.41
N PRO A 46 -7.90 -2.63 -9.02
CA PRO A 46 -6.80 -2.65 -9.97
C PRO A 46 -6.64 -4.07 -10.55
N CYS A 47 -6.97 -4.24 -11.83
CA CYS A 47 -6.98 -5.55 -12.48
C CYS A 47 -6.84 -5.39 -13.99
N ASN A 48 -5.60 -5.39 -14.48
CA ASN A 48 -5.29 -5.25 -15.90
C ASN A 48 -5.78 -6.48 -16.69
N ILE A 49 -6.35 -6.23 -17.85
CA ILE A 49 -6.85 -7.29 -18.75
C ILE A 49 -5.79 -8.31 -19.18
N ASN A 50 -4.49 -7.93 -19.10
CA ASN A 50 -3.36 -8.76 -19.46
C ASN A 50 -2.72 -9.51 -18.27
N HIS A 51 -3.06 -9.17 -17.03
CA HIS A 51 -2.60 -9.90 -15.84
C HIS A 51 -3.52 -11.10 -15.57
N LYS A 52 -3.06 -12.30 -15.96
CA LYS A 52 -3.94 -13.50 -15.98
C LYS A 52 -4.02 -14.23 -14.64
N ASN A 53 -3.00 -14.11 -13.80
CA ASN A 53 -2.91 -14.83 -12.53
C ASN A 53 -3.39 -14.01 -11.33
N ILE A 54 -3.86 -12.80 -11.54
CA ILE A 54 -4.28 -11.92 -10.47
C ILE A 54 -5.48 -12.51 -9.69
N SER A 55 -5.44 -12.36 -8.38
CA SER A 55 -6.58 -12.55 -7.49
C SER A 55 -7.11 -11.16 -7.10
N PRO A 56 -8.16 -10.65 -7.76
CA PRO A 56 -8.58 -9.26 -7.62
C PRO A 56 -8.80 -8.82 -6.17
N GLU A 57 -8.33 -7.63 -5.84
CA GLU A 57 -8.55 -6.96 -4.57
C GLU A 57 -9.26 -5.62 -4.78
N GLY A 58 -10.13 -5.27 -3.84
CA GLY A 58 -10.73 -3.94 -3.81
C GLY A 58 -10.00 -3.03 -2.83
N VAL A 59 -9.73 -1.81 -3.23
CA VAL A 59 -9.14 -0.76 -2.38
C VAL A 59 -10.17 0.36 -2.23
N GLY A 60 -10.53 0.73 -1.00
CA GLY A 60 -11.45 1.86 -0.79
C GLY A 60 -12.43 1.68 0.36
N SER A 61 -13.42 2.56 0.38
CA SER A 61 -14.37 2.74 1.47
C SER A 61 -15.15 1.48 1.83
N GLY A 62 -15.14 1.14 3.12
CA GLY A 62 -15.90 0.02 3.67
C GLY A 62 -15.23 -1.34 3.50
N LEU A 63 -14.05 -1.39 2.91
CA LEU A 63 -13.26 -2.60 2.73
C LEU A 63 -12.14 -2.71 3.79
N LYS A 64 -11.57 -3.90 3.91
CA LYS A 64 -10.34 -4.11 4.69
C LYS A 64 -9.22 -3.25 4.14
N THR A 65 -8.38 -2.73 5.03
CA THR A 65 -7.16 -2.01 4.67
C THR A 65 -6.19 -2.95 3.95
N LYS A 66 -5.72 -2.56 2.77
CA LYS A 66 -4.75 -3.32 1.96
C LYS A 66 -3.32 -2.89 2.28
N VAL A 67 -2.37 -3.76 1.96
CA VAL A 67 -0.93 -3.50 2.17
C VAL A 67 -0.18 -3.71 0.87
N ASN A 68 0.65 -2.73 0.51
CA ASN A 68 1.56 -2.78 -0.64
C ASN A 68 3.00 -2.99 -0.17
N VAL A 69 3.73 -3.82 -0.92
CA VAL A 69 5.17 -4.05 -0.77
C VAL A 69 5.91 -3.41 -1.94
N ASN A 70 6.90 -2.59 -1.66
CA ASN A 70 7.81 -2.04 -2.67
C ASN A 70 9.05 -2.91 -2.77
N LEU A 71 9.48 -3.18 -3.99
CA LEU A 71 10.72 -3.89 -4.31
C LEU A 71 11.29 -3.36 -5.63
N GLY A 72 12.44 -3.84 -6.03
CA GLY A 72 13.04 -3.46 -7.29
C GLY A 72 14.55 -3.23 -7.19
N VAL A 73 15.22 -3.27 -8.33
CA VAL A 73 16.67 -3.08 -8.44
C VAL A 73 17.05 -1.62 -8.62
N SER A 74 18.24 -1.27 -8.13
CA SER A 74 18.84 0.06 -8.30
C SER A 74 20.14 -0.02 -9.14
N GLY A 75 20.67 1.13 -9.52
CA GLY A 75 21.95 1.23 -10.26
C GLY A 75 23.10 0.54 -9.53
N ASP A 76 23.12 0.63 -8.19
CA ASP A 76 24.18 0.09 -7.35
C ASP A 76 23.96 -1.40 -6.98
N PHE A 77 22.73 -1.89 -7.09
CA PHE A 77 22.39 -3.26 -6.70
C PHE A 77 21.38 -3.89 -7.66
N LYS A 78 21.85 -4.84 -8.48
CA LYS A 78 21.10 -5.48 -9.57
C LYS A 78 21.01 -7.00 -9.36
N ASP A 79 20.27 -7.43 -8.36
CA ASP A 79 20.03 -8.85 -8.08
C ASP A 79 18.55 -9.20 -8.26
N TYR A 80 18.19 -9.59 -9.49
CA TYR A 80 16.81 -9.98 -9.80
C TYR A 80 16.36 -11.28 -9.12
N GLU A 81 17.28 -12.17 -8.74
CA GLU A 81 16.93 -13.41 -8.03
C GLU A 81 16.56 -13.09 -6.59
N LEU A 82 17.31 -12.20 -5.95
CA LEU A 82 16.95 -11.70 -4.62
C LEU A 82 15.60 -10.97 -4.64
N GLU A 83 15.34 -10.14 -5.66
CA GLU A 83 14.03 -9.47 -5.81
C GLU A 83 12.89 -10.49 -5.95
N MET A 84 13.09 -11.60 -6.69
CA MET A 84 12.08 -12.66 -6.78
C MET A 84 11.87 -13.41 -5.47
N GLN A 85 12.89 -13.55 -4.62
CA GLN A 85 12.72 -14.09 -3.25
C GLN A 85 11.90 -13.14 -2.36
N LYS A 86 12.06 -11.82 -2.52
CA LYS A 86 11.22 -10.82 -1.84
C LYS A 86 9.76 -10.93 -2.28
N VAL A 87 9.51 -11.18 -3.59
CA VAL A 87 8.16 -11.46 -4.11
C VAL A 87 7.56 -12.69 -3.41
N ASP A 88 8.32 -13.78 -3.23
CA ASP A 88 7.85 -14.97 -2.55
C ASP A 88 7.42 -14.69 -1.10
N ILE A 89 8.21 -13.90 -0.39
CA ILE A 89 7.88 -13.47 0.98
C ILE A 89 6.65 -12.55 0.99
N ALA A 90 6.57 -11.59 0.07
CA ALA A 90 5.41 -10.70 -0.02
C ALA A 90 4.10 -11.49 -0.23
N LEU A 91 4.08 -12.42 -1.16
CA LEU A 91 2.93 -13.29 -1.42
C LEU A 91 2.63 -14.24 -0.26
N LYS A 92 3.66 -14.86 0.35
CA LYS A 92 3.53 -15.76 1.50
C LYS A 92 2.85 -15.09 2.69
N TYR A 93 3.19 -13.83 2.97
CA TYR A 93 2.62 -13.07 4.07
C TYR A 93 1.44 -12.17 3.66
N GLY A 94 0.91 -12.40 2.45
CA GLY A 94 -0.38 -11.86 2.01
C GLY A 94 -0.36 -10.37 1.67
N ALA A 95 0.69 -9.87 1.02
CA ALA A 95 0.64 -8.55 0.41
C ALA A 95 -0.47 -8.52 -0.66
N GLU A 96 -1.33 -7.51 -0.65
CA GLU A 96 -2.37 -7.33 -1.65
C GLU A 96 -1.86 -6.60 -2.89
N GLY A 97 -0.80 -5.79 -2.73
CA GLY A 97 -0.11 -5.10 -3.82
C GLY A 97 1.40 -5.29 -3.75
N ILE A 98 2.04 -5.31 -4.91
CA ILE A 98 3.50 -5.30 -5.05
C ILE A 98 3.86 -4.26 -6.10
N MET A 99 4.71 -3.28 -5.74
CA MET A 99 5.22 -2.30 -6.69
C MET A 99 6.65 -2.62 -7.08
N ASP A 100 6.88 -2.70 -8.39
CA ASP A 100 8.22 -2.72 -8.99
C ASP A 100 8.72 -1.27 -9.16
N LEU A 101 9.67 -0.89 -8.31
CA LEU A 101 10.33 0.42 -8.31
C LEU A 101 11.71 0.37 -8.96
N SER A 102 11.99 -0.63 -9.76
CA SER A 102 13.26 -0.76 -10.51
C SER A 102 13.50 0.47 -11.38
N ASN A 103 14.73 0.99 -11.34
CA ASN A 103 15.11 2.22 -12.03
C ASN A 103 16.31 2.04 -12.98
N CYS A 104 16.74 0.81 -13.21
CA CYS A 104 17.88 0.52 -14.10
C CYS A 104 17.85 -0.89 -14.65
N GLY A 105 18.54 -1.10 -15.76
CA GLY A 105 18.69 -2.39 -16.41
C GLY A 105 17.45 -2.82 -17.19
N LYS A 106 17.27 -4.13 -17.37
CA LYS A 106 16.16 -4.71 -18.16
C LYS A 106 14.90 -4.89 -17.29
N THR A 107 14.32 -3.80 -16.83
CA THR A 107 13.14 -3.78 -15.95
C THR A 107 11.96 -4.55 -16.53
N ASN A 108 11.75 -4.46 -17.86
CA ASN A 108 10.67 -5.17 -18.56
C ASN A 108 10.73 -6.69 -18.40
N LEU A 109 11.92 -7.28 -18.30
CA LEU A 109 12.08 -8.73 -18.11
C LEU A 109 11.71 -9.13 -16.68
N PHE A 110 12.15 -8.36 -15.67
CA PHE A 110 11.80 -8.59 -14.28
C PHE A 110 10.30 -8.39 -14.07
N ARG A 111 9.74 -7.27 -14.52
CA ARG A 111 8.32 -6.96 -14.44
C ARG A 111 7.46 -8.04 -15.09
N GLY A 112 7.87 -8.57 -16.25
CA GLY A 112 7.18 -9.69 -16.90
C GLY A 112 7.11 -10.93 -16.03
N LYS A 113 8.24 -11.33 -15.42
CA LYS A 113 8.29 -12.47 -14.47
C LYS A 113 7.47 -12.20 -13.20
N LEU A 114 7.50 -10.97 -12.70
CA LEU A 114 6.71 -10.57 -11.54
C LEU A 114 5.21 -10.71 -11.82
N ILE A 115 4.71 -10.19 -12.94
CA ILE A 115 3.30 -10.28 -13.36
C ILE A 115 2.88 -11.73 -13.59
N GLU A 116 3.73 -12.52 -14.24
CA GLU A 116 3.44 -13.95 -14.46
C GLU A 116 3.30 -14.73 -13.15
N LYS A 117 4.12 -14.42 -12.16
CA LYS A 117 4.15 -15.14 -10.87
C LYS A 117 3.11 -14.62 -9.88
N SER A 118 2.84 -13.34 -9.88
CA SER A 118 2.06 -12.69 -8.81
C SER A 118 0.57 -12.99 -8.89
N THR A 119 -0.04 -13.19 -7.73
CA THR A 119 -1.49 -13.14 -7.54
C THR A 119 -1.94 -11.82 -6.92
N ALA A 120 -1.01 -10.99 -6.43
CA ALA A 120 -1.26 -9.65 -5.93
C ALA A 120 -1.30 -8.62 -7.07
N MET A 121 -1.92 -7.48 -6.84
CA MET A 121 -1.92 -6.33 -7.77
C MET A 121 -0.48 -5.85 -8.01
N ILE A 122 -0.11 -5.63 -9.26
CA ILE A 122 1.21 -5.11 -9.62
C ILE A 122 1.12 -3.63 -9.94
N GLY A 123 1.92 -2.84 -9.21
CA GLY A 123 2.08 -1.42 -9.42
C GLY A 123 3.46 -1.06 -9.98
N THR A 124 3.55 0.06 -10.68
CA THR A 124 4.82 0.62 -11.16
C THR A 124 4.79 2.14 -11.18
N VAL A 125 5.98 2.75 -11.28
CA VAL A 125 6.15 4.19 -11.50
C VAL A 125 6.83 4.39 -12.86
N PRO A 126 6.09 4.59 -13.96
CA PRO A 126 6.65 4.69 -15.31
C PRO A 126 7.79 5.72 -15.44
N MET A 127 7.72 6.81 -14.67
CA MET A 127 8.76 7.84 -14.64
C MET A 127 10.15 7.29 -14.23
N TYR A 128 10.19 6.26 -13.34
CA TYR A 128 11.46 5.67 -12.92
C TYR A 128 12.14 4.87 -14.05
N ASP A 129 11.31 4.25 -14.87
CA ASP A 129 11.77 3.43 -15.98
C ASP A 129 12.09 4.24 -17.24
N ALA A 130 11.55 5.45 -17.36
CA ALA A 130 11.66 6.25 -18.58
C ALA A 130 13.12 6.48 -19.01
N ILE A 131 14.00 6.81 -18.06
CA ILE A 131 15.42 7.04 -18.34
C ILE A 131 16.12 5.73 -18.76
N GLY A 132 15.88 4.64 -18.01
CA GLY A 132 16.51 3.34 -18.26
C GLY A 132 15.95 2.62 -19.48
N TYR A 133 14.64 2.67 -19.70
CA TYR A 133 13.97 2.02 -20.82
C TYR A 133 14.27 2.69 -22.17
N LEU A 134 14.29 4.03 -22.18
CA LEU A 134 14.52 4.81 -23.39
C LEU A 134 16.01 5.04 -23.69
N GLU A 135 16.89 4.76 -22.74
CA GLU A 135 18.33 5.05 -22.82
C GLU A 135 18.62 6.52 -23.20
N LYS A 136 17.80 7.46 -22.67
CA LYS A 136 17.89 8.91 -22.90
C LYS A 136 18.21 9.65 -21.62
N ASP A 137 18.96 10.73 -21.72
CA ASP A 137 19.07 11.69 -20.62
C ASP A 137 17.74 12.41 -20.38
N LEU A 138 17.52 12.86 -19.15
CA LEU A 138 16.26 13.48 -18.71
C LEU A 138 15.83 14.64 -19.62
N LEU A 139 16.77 15.45 -20.11
CA LEU A 139 16.50 16.57 -21.02
C LEU A 139 16.04 16.15 -22.44
N ASP A 140 16.43 14.96 -22.85
CA ASP A 140 16.12 14.45 -24.20
C ASP A 140 14.80 13.68 -24.23
N ILE A 141 14.18 13.46 -23.05
CA ILE A 141 12.88 12.79 -22.92
C ILE A 141 11.78 13.78 -23.28
N THR A 142 10.97 13.43 -24.26
CA THR A 142 9.80 14.20 -24.69
C THR A 142 8.52 13.73 -23.99
N ALA A 143 7.45 14.53 -24.07
CA ALA A 143 6.13 14.11 -23.57
C ALA A 143 5.63 12.83 -24.26
N ALA A 144 5.95 12.61 -25.52
CA ALA A 144 5.61 11.39 -26.26
C ALA A 144 6.33 10.16 -25.69
N ASP A 145 7.61 10.31 -25.33
CA ASP A 145 8.41 9.25 -24.72
C ASP A 145 7.83 8.82 -23.36
N PHE A 146 7.39 9.76 -22.52
CA PHE A 146 6.73 9.43 -21.26
C PHE A 146 5.44 8.63 -21.46
N LEU A 147 4.63 8.99 -22.46
CA LEU A 147 3.39 8.26 -22.80
C LEU A 147 3.69 6.85 -23.34
N GLU A 148 4.76 6.68 -24.14
CA GLU A 148 5.22 5.38 -24.62
C GLU A 148 5.54 4.43 -23.45
N VAL A 149 6.25 4.90 -22.44
CA VAL A 149 6.60 4.09 -21.27
C VAL A 149 5.34 3.71 -20.48
N VAL A 150 4.39 4.63 -20.29
CA VAL A 150 3.09 4.32 -19.66
C VAL A 150 2.36 3.22 -20.43
N GLU A 151 2.30 3.30 -21.77
CA GLU A 151 1.64 2.27 -22.59
C GLU A 151 2.40 0.93 -22.54
N ALA A 152 3.73 0.94 -22.50
CA ALA A 152 4.54 -0.27 -22.38
C ALA A 152 4.23 -1.02 -21.07
N HIS A 153 4.14 -0.32 -19.94
CA HIS A 153 3.76 -0.89 -18.65
C HIS A 153 2.32 -1.44 -18.65
N ALA A 154 1.37 -0.65 -19.13
CA ALA A 154 -0.03 -1.04 -19.23
C ALA A 154 -0.22 -2.29 -20.12
N LYS A 155 0.44 -2.32 -21.27
CA LYS A 155 0.40 -3.45 -22.21
C LYS A 155 1.00 -4.73 -21.61
N GLN A 156 2.02 -4.60 -20.77
CA GLN A 156 2.67 -5.73 -20.13
C GLN A 156 1.81 -6.41 -19.05
N GLY A 157 0.82 -5.71 -18.48
CA GLY A 157 -0.10 -6.28 -17.50
C GLY A 157 -0.01 -5.66 -16.11
N VAL A 158 0.59 -4.47 -15.98
CA VAL A 158 0.62 -3.70 -14.72
C VAL A 158 -0.80 -3.28 -14.36
N ASP A 159 -1.23 -3.50 -13.13
CA ASP A 159 -2.61 -3.28 -12.67
C ASP A 159 -2.88 -1.83 -12.26
N PHE A 160 -1.86 -1.15 -11.73
CA PHE A 160 -1.92 0.27 -11.44
C PHE A 160 -0.58 0.96 -11.69
N VAL A 161 -0.64 2.22 -12.07
CA VAL A 161 0.55 3.04 -12.33
C VAL A 161 0.52 4.31 -11.51
N THR A 162 1.63 4.62 -10.86
CA THR A 162 1.81 5.90 -10.16
C THR A 162 2.22 6.98 -11.14
N ILE A 163 1.38 7.99 -11.25
CA ILE A 163 1.56 9.13 -12.16
C ILE A 163 1.53 10.42 -11.34
N HIS A 164 2.66 11.10 -11.23
CA HIS A 164 2.79 12.38 -10.51
C HIS A 164 2.26 13.55 -11.35
N ALA A 165 0.97 13.53 -11.67
CA ALA A 165 0.35 14.57 -12.48
C ALA A 165 0.00 15.84 -11.68
N GLY A 166 -0.05 15.76 -10.34
CA GLY A 166 -0.42 16.89 -9.47
C GLY A 166 0.63 18.01 -9.39
N ILE A 167 1.92 17.66 -9.57
CA ILE A 167 3.00 18.65 -9.61
C ILE A 167 2.99 19.41 -10.95
N ASN A 168 2.27 20.53 -11.01
CA ASN A 168 2.21 21.44 -12.15
C ASN A 168 2.96 22.75 -11.84
N LYS A 169 3.09 23.65 -12.82
CA LYS A 169 3.77 24.94 -12.62
C LYS A 169 3.25 25.73 -11.43
N ARG A 170 1.93 25.72 -11.19
CA ARG A 170 1.30 26.43 -10.07
C ARG A 170 1.77 25.88 -8.71
N VAL A 171 1.82 24.57 -8.57
CA VAL A 171 2.30 23.91 -7.34
C VAL A 171 3.80 24.17 -7.15
N VAL A 172 4.58 24.10 -8.23
CA VAL A 172 6.02 24.42 -8.22
C VAL A 172 6.28 25.87 -7.82
N GLU A 173 5.52 26.83 -8.35
CA GLU A 173 5.65 28.24 -7.95
C GLU A 173 5.38 28.46 -6.46
N GLY A 174 4.36 27.80 -5.91
CA GLY A 174 4.07 27.81 -4.47
C GLY A 174 5.23 27.25 -3.64
N PHE A 175 5.73 26.08 -4.03
CA PHE A 175 6.89 25.45 -3.41
C PHE A 175 8.15 26.34 -3.46
N MET A 176 8.46 26.91 -4.62
CA MET A 176 9.65 27.77 -4.79
C MET A 176 9.57 29.07 -3.96
N ARG A 177 8.35 29.58 -3.73
CA ARG A 177 8.15 30.78 -2.92
C ARG A 177 8.31 30.55 -1.42
N GLU A 178 7.79 29.43 -0.93
CA GLU A 178 7.74 29.14 0.51
C GLU A 178 8.93 28.32 0.99
N GLY A 179 9.47 27.46 0.12
CA GLY A 179 10.55 26.52 0.46
C GLY A 179 10.07 25.36 1.33
N ARG A 180 10.94 24.41 1.57
CA ARG A 180 10.75 23.24 2.45
C ARG A 180 12.07 22.84 3.07
N ARG A 181 12.02 22.20 4.25
CA ARG A 181 13.22 21.68 4.91
C ARG A 181 13.88 20.55 4.11
N MET A 182 13.11 19.58 3.62
CA MET A 182 13.61 18.42 2.87
C MET A 182 13.40 18.53 1.35
N ASN A 183 12.89 19.66 0.85
CA ASN A 183 12.54 19.84 -0.57
C ASN A 183 11.57 18.76 -1.08
N ILE A 184 11.80 18.24 -2.29
CA ILE A 184 10.97 17.21 -2.93
C ILE A 184 11.64 15.86 -2.73
N VAL A 185 11.09 15.01 -1.88
CA VAL A 185 11.65 13.68 -1.56
C VAL A 185 11.09 12.55 -2.41
N SER A 186 9.97 12.79 -3.10
CA SER A 186 9.44 11.86 -4.09
C SER A 186 10.40 11.76 -5.28
N ARG A 187 10.91 10.56 -5.59
CA ARG A 187 11.81 10.36 -6.73
C ARG A 187 11.16 10.76 -8.04
N GLY A 188 9.91 10.34 -8.29
CA GLY A 188 9.16 10.73 -9.49
C GLY A 188 8.86 12.22 -9.53
N GLY A 189 8.45 12.79 -8.40
CA GLY A 189 8.22 14.23 -8.25
C GLY A 189 9.48 15.07 -8.50
N SER A 190 10.62 14.68 -7.93
CA SER A 190 11.89 15.40 -8.12
C SER A 190 12.42 15.33 -9.55
N LEU A 191 12.27 14.21 -10.24
CA LEU A 191 12.65 14.07 -11.64
C LEU A 191 11.75 14.93 -12.55
N LEU A 192 10.44 14.96 -12.32
CA LEU A 192 9.53 15.82 -13.06
C LEU A 192 9.79 17.30 -12.77
N PHE A 193 10.02 17.66 -11.51
CA PHE A 193 10.41 19.02 -11.15
C PHE A 193 11.69 19.44 -11.90
N ALA A 194 12.73 18.59 -11.90
CA ALA A 194 13.97 18.85 -12.63
C ALA A 194 13.70 19.05 -14.14
N TRP A 195 12.93 18.13 -14.76
CA TRP A 195 12.57 18.23 -16.16
C TRP A 195 11.83 19.54 -16.48
N MET A 196 10.83 19.91 -15.67
CA MET A 196 10.08 21.15 -15.81
C MET A 196 10.99 22.38 -15.69
N GLN A 197 11.89 22.42 -14.70
CA GLN A 197 12.79 23.55 -14.50
C GLN A 197 13.83 23.68 -15.62
N MET A 198 14.36 22.57 -16.10
CA MET A 198 15.41 22.56 -17.14
C MET A 198 14.86 22.84 -18.54
N THR A 199 13.64 22.39 -18.84
CA THR A 199 13.00 22.58 -20.16
C THR A 199 12.12 23.83 -20.22
N GLY A 200 11.66 24.34 -19.09
CA GLY A 200 10.64 25.40 -19.01
C GLY A 200 9.22 24.95 -19.38
N ASN A 201 9.02 23.65 -19.65
CA ASN A 201 7.73 23.09 -20.05
C ASN A 201 6.84 22.79 -18.82
N GLU A 202 5.55 22.55 -19.08
CA GLU A 202 4.62 22.01 -18.06
C GLU A 202 4.87 20.51 -17.85
N ASN A 203 4.47 19.98 -16.69
CA ASN A 203 4.50 18.56 -16.42
C ASN A 203 3.76 17.79 -17.53
N PRO A 204 4.43 16.88 -18.26
CA PRO A 204 3.83 16.20 -19.40
C PRO A 204 2.64 15.31 -19.01
N PHE A 205 2.62 14.75 -17.80
CA PHE A 205 1.49 13.96 -17.31
C PHE A 205 0.27 14.84 -16.94
N TYR A 206 0.49 16.09 -16.56
CA TYR A 206 -0.57 17.06 -16.35
C TYR A 206 -1.10 17.61 -17.69
N GLU A 207 -0.20 18.02 -18.58
CA GLU A 207 -0.53 18.63 -19.87
C GLU A 207 -1.25 17.64 -20.80
N TYR A 208 -0.80 16.39 -20.84
CA TYR A 208 -1.37 15.33 -21.70
C TYR A 208 -2.16 14.30 -20.90
N TYR A 209 -2.81 14.72 -19.81
CA TYR A 209 -3.50 13.81 -18.88
C TYR A 209 -4.54 12.95 -19.58
N GLU A 210 -5.33 13.50 -20.51
CA GLU A 210 -6.34 12.74 -21.27
C GLU A 210 -5.70 11.60 -22.10
N LYS A 211 -4.51 11.80 -22.64
CA LYS A 211 -3.80 10.74 -23.38
C LYS A 211 -3.33 9.63 -22.45
N VAL A 212 -2.89 9.99 -21.24
CA VAL A 212 -2.59 8.99 -20.19
C VAL A 212 -3.85 8.18 -19.88
N LEU A 213 -4.98 8.84 -19.65
CA LEU A 213 -6.25 8.16 -19.35
C LEU A 213 -6.74 7.27 -20.49
N ASP A 214 -6.58 7.66 -21.75
CA ASP A 214 -6.94 6.86 -22.91
C ASP A 214 -6.10 5.55 -22.97
N ILE A 215 -4.81 5.64 -22.62
CA ILE A 215 -3.93 4.45 -22.52
C ILE A 215 -4.44 3.54 -21.38
N LEU A 216 -4.64 4.09 -20.18
CA LEU A 216 -5.04 3.31 -19.00
C LEU A 216 -6.41 2.65 -19.21
N ARG A 217 -7.37 3.37 -19.79
CA ARG A 217 -8.70 2.84 -20.12
C ARG A 217 -8.63 1.63 -21.05
N LYS A 218 -7.73 1.64 -22.03
CA LYS A 218 -7.56 0.55 -22.99
C LYS A 218 -7.20 -0.80 -22.36
N TYR A 219 -6.44 -0.77 -21.24
CA TYR A 219 -5.92 -1.96 -20.57
C TYR A 219 -6.58 -2.21 -19.20
N ASP A 220 -7.56 -1.39 -18.80
CA ASP A 220 -8.22 -1.42 -17.47
C ASP A 220 -7.21 -1.25 -16.33
N VAL A 221 -6.31 -0.27 -16.48
CA VAL A 221 -5.29 0.07 -15.49
C VAL A 221 -5.82 1.17 -14.58
N THR A 222 -5.66 1.00 -13.26
CA THR A 222 -5.98 2.03 -12.27
C THR A 222 -4.86 3.08 -12.23
N ILE A 223 -5.21 4.37 -12.23
CA ILE A 223 -4.24 5.42 -11.98
C ILE A 223 -4.08 5.62 -10.48
N SER A 224 -2.83 5.54 -9.99
CA SER A 224 -2.43 6.02 -8.67
C SER A 224 -1.88 7.43 -8.86
N LEU A 225 -2.61 8.44 -8.42
CA LEU A 225 -2.19 9.83 -8.55
C LEU A 225 -1.11 10.12 -7.50
N GLY A 226 0.13 10.19 -7.95
CA GLY A 226 1.32 10.29 -7.11
C GLY A 226 1.44 11.62 -6.38
N ASP A 227 1.93 11.59 -5.16
CA ASP A 227 2.17 12.72 -4.27
C ASP A 227 3.63 13.24 -4.38
N ALA A 228 3.93 13.99 -5.42
CA ALA A 228 5.26 14.59 -5.62
C ALA A 228 5.68 15.45 -4.41
N MET A 229 4.71 16.13 -3.80
CA MET A 229 4.91 17.02 -2.65
C MET A 229 4.65 16.34 -1.29
N ARG A 230 4.74 15.00 -1.19
CA ARG A 230 4.66 14.36 0.12
C ARG A 230 5.78 14.85 1.05
N PRO A 231 5.52 15.07 2.35
CA PRO A 231 6.54 15.50 3.29
C PRO A 231 7.59 14.42 3.52
N GLY A 232 8.87 14.81 3.53
CA GLY A 232 10.01 13.96 3.84
C GLY A 232 10.53 14.10 5.27
N CYS A 233 9.97 14.99 6.03
CA CYS A 233 10.18 15.17 7.47
C CYS A 233 8.92 15.76 8.11
N ILE A 234 8.86 15.68 9.45
CA ILE A 234 7.70 16.15 10.22
C ILE A 234 7.42 17.65 9.98
N ASP A 235 8.47 18.45 9.82
CA ASP A 235 8.36 19.92 9.68
C ASP A 235 7.74 20.36 8.34
N ASP A 236 7.81 19.52 7.30
CA ASP A 236 7.23 19.77 5.97
C ASP A 236 5.77 19.28 5.84
N SER A 237 5.25 18.64 6.90
CA SER A 237 3.90 18.08 6.92
C SER A 237 2.83 19.17 6.84
N THR A 238 1.82 18.94 6.01
CA THR A 238 0.64 19.84 5.87
C THR A 238 0.99 21.24 5.34
N ASP A 239 2.11 21.37 4.64
CA ASP A 239 2.54 22.62 4.04
C ASP A 239 1.72 23.00 2.77
N ALA A 240 1.96 24.20 2.26
CA ALA A 240 1.28 24.70 1.08
C ALA A 240 1.55 23.86 -0.18
N GLY A 241 2.74 23.24 -0.28
CA GLY A 241 3.10 22.35 -1.38
C GLY A 241 2.27 21.09 -1.36
N GLN A 242 2.23 20.38 -0.21
CA GLN A 242 1.41 19.18 -0.04
C GLN A 242 -0.08 19.44 -0.29
N ILE A 243 -0.64 20.47 0.33
CA ILE A 243 -2.07 20.80 0.20
C ILE A 243 -2.39 21.32 -1.20
N GLY A 244 -1.50 22.14 -1.79
CA GLY A 244 -1.65 22.63 -3.15
C GLY A 244 -1.72 21.51 -4.18
N GLU A 245 -0.84 20.50 -4.06
CA GLU A 245 -0.88 19.29 -4.91
C GLU A 245 -2.15 18.49 -4.66
N LEU A 246 -2.56 18.27 -3.40
CA LEU A 246 -3.76 17.52 -3.06
C LEU A 246 -5.03 18.10 -3.71
N ILE A 247 -5.13 19.43 -3.81
CA ILE A 247 -6.23 20.10 -4.52
C ILE A 247 -6.21 19.74 -6.01
N GLU A 248 -5.02 19.75 -6.65
CA GLU A 248 -4.89 19.34 -8.06
C GLU A 248 -5.26 17.87 -8.26
N LEU A 249 -4.86 16.98 -7.34
CA LEU A 249 -5.22 15.55 -7.40
C LEU A 249 -6.75 15.39 -7.36
N GLY A 250 -7.45 16.19 -6.57
CA GLY A 250 -8.92 16.21 -6.54
C GLY A 250 -9.56 16.60 -7.89
N TYR A 251 -8.99 17.57 -8.60
CA TYR A 251 -9.46 17.94 -9.96
C TYR A 251 -9.16 16.82 -10.98
N LEU A 252 -7.97 16.23 -10.91
CA LEU A 252 -7.56 15.15 -11.81
C LEU A 252 -8.41 13.89 -11.60
N THR A 253 -8.83 13.60 -10.36
CA THR A 253 -9.70 12.49 -10.01
C THR A 253 -11.01 12.51 -10.81
N LYS A 254 -11.70 13.65 -10.86
CA LYS A 254 -12.95 13.78 -11.65
C LYS A 254 -12.72 13.55 -13.13
N ARG A 255 -11.64 14.13 -13.69
CA ARG A 255 -11.27 13.95 -15.10
C ARG A 255 -11.03 12.49 -15.44
N ALA A 256 -10.39 11.71 -14.52
CA ALA A 256 -10.20 10.28 -14.70
C ALA A 256 -11.53 9.52 -14.65
N TRP A 257 -12.39 9.81 -13.68
CA TRP A 257 -13.72 9.19 -13.58
C TRP A 257 -14.62 9.49 -14.78
N ASP A 258 -14.55 10.69 -15.36
CA ASP A 258 -15.27 11.06 -16.59
C ASP A 258 -14.82 10.23 -17.80
N ARG A 259 -13.61 9.67 -17.75
CA ARG A 259 -13.05 8.73 -18.73
C ARG A 259 -13.17 7.27 -18.34
N ASP A 260 -13.92 6.94 -17.29
CA ASP A 260 -14.10 5.59 -16.74
C ASP A 260 -12.78 4.94 -16.26
N VAL A 261 -11.79 5.72 -15.86
CA VAL A 261 -10.54 5.25 -15.27
C VAL A 261 -10.64 5.30 -13.74
N GLN A 262 -10.39 4.16 -13.09
CA GLN A 262 -10.32 4.06 -11.64
C GLN A 262 -9.13 4.83 -11.09
N VAL A 263 -9.28 5.43 -9.91
CA VAL A 263 -8.29 6.29 -9.27
C VAL A 263 -7.98 5.77 -7.87
N MET A 264 -6.71 5.83 -7.48
CA MET A 264 -6.23 5.88 -6.10
C MET A 264 -5.42 7.17 -5.93
N ILE A 265 -5.46 7.77 -4.75
CA ILE A 265 -4.69 8.98 -4.43
C ILE A 265 -3.51 8.56 -3.56
N GLU A 266 -2.29 8.99 -3.89
CA GLU A 266 -1.16 8.83 -2.98
C GLU A 266 -1.11 9.97 -1.96
N GLY A 267 -0.59 9.69 -0.80
CA GLY A 267 -0.59 10.62 0.32
C GLY A 267 0.60 10.47 1.25
N PRO A 268 0.59 11.25 2.35
CA PRO A 268 1.79 11.71 3.02
C PRO A 268 2.71 10.59 3.51
N GLY A 269 4.01 10.93 3.52
CA GLY A 269 5.08 10.14 4.12
C GLY A 269 5.30 10.49 5.60
N HIS A 270 6.21 11.42 5.91
CA HIS A 270 6.44 11.85 7.30
C HIS A 270 5.37 12.83 7.76
N MET A 271 4.78 12.57 8.94
CA MET A 271 3.71 13.40 9.47
C MET A 271 3.58 13.25 10.98
N ALA A 272 3.46 14.37 11.69
CA ALA A 272 3.21 14.37 13.13
C ALA A 272 1.89 13.64 13.45
N LEU A 273 1.90 12.85 14.51
CA LEU A 273 0.81 11.95 14.87
C LEU A 273 -0.56 12.66 15.00
N ASN A 274 -0.55 13.87 15.52
CA ASN A 274 -1.75 14.70 15.70
C ASN A 274 -2.31 15.28 14.38
N GLU A 275 -1.56 15.26 13.28
CA GLU A 275 -1.99 15.80 12.00
C GLU A 275 -2.60 14.73 11.08
N ILE A 276 -2.31 13.45 11.33
CA ILE A 276 -2.72 12.36 10.44
C ILE A 276 -4.23 12.34 10.21
N ALA A 277 -5.03 12.37 11.26
CA ALA A 277 -6.48 12.27 11.13
C ALA A 277 -7.08 13.40 10.28
N SER A 278 -6.61 14.64 10.47
CA SER A 278 -7.08 15.78 9.69
C SER A 278 -6.65 15.69 8.22
N ASN A 279 -5.43 15.21 7.94
CA ASN A 279 -4.97 15.00 6.56
C ASN A 279 -5.80 13.92 5.84
N MET A 280 -6.13 12.80 6.51
CA MET A 280 -7.00 11.78 5.94
C MET A 280 -8.38 12.36 5.58
N GLN A 281 -8.96 13.17 6.48
CA GLN A 281 -10.27 13.80 6.25
C GLN A 281 -10.22 14.83 5.12
N MET A 282 -9.14 15.62 5.03
CA MET A 282 -8.94 16.56 3.92
C MET A 282 -8.87 15.85 2.57
N GLU A 283 -8.09 14.77 2.48
CA GLU A 283 -8.02 13.99 1.25
C GLU A 283 -9.41 13.48 0.85
N LYS A 284 -10.09 12.78 1.76
CA LYS A 284 -11.43 12.25 1.48
C LYS A 284 -12.40 13.33 1.00
N LYS A 285 -12.27 14.53 1.52
CA LYS A 285 -13.13 15.65 1.09
C LYS A 285 -12.69 16.24 -0.26
N LEU A 286 -11.41 16.51 -0.44
CA LEU A 286 -10.87 17.16 -1.64
C LEU A 286 -10.85 16.20 -2.84
N CYS A 287 -10.59 14.91 -2.61
CA CYS A 287 -10.52 13.87 -3.64
C CYS A 287 -11.79 13.01 -3.72
N HIS A 288 -12.94 13.51 -3.22
CA HIS A 288 -14.27 12.95 -3.44
C HIS A 288 -14.46 11.52 -2.93
N ASN A 289 -13.82 11.16 -1.81
CA ASN A 289 -13.76 9.83 -1.22
C ASN A 289 -13.05 8.76 -2.11
N ALA A 290 -12.22 9.16 -3.04
CA ALA A 290 -11.37 8.22 -3.76
C ALA A 290 -10.54 7.36 -2.78
N PRO A 291 -10.14 6.14 -3.15
CA PRO A 291 -9.24 5.33 -2.33
C PRO A 291 -7.93 6.06 -2.04
N PHE A 292 -7.49 6.03 -0.76
CA PHE A 292 -6.29 6.74 -0.30
C PHE A 292 -5.16 5.77 0.04
N TYR A 293 -4.03 5.93 -0.64
CA TYR A 293 -2.82 5.13 -0.52
C TYR A 293 -1.72 5.97 0.12
N VAL A 294 -1.25 5.60 1.32
CA VAL A 294 -0.31 6.41 2.11
C VAL A 294 1.00 5.67 2.38
N LEU A 295 2.09 6.42 2.46
CA LEU A 295 3.43 5.92 2.82
C LEU A 295 3.63 6.05 4.34
N GLY A 296 3.29 5.05 5.09
CA GLY A 296 3.27 5.07 6.55
C GLY A 296 1.93 5.59 7.08
N PRO A 297 1.84 6.86 7.58
CA PRO A 297 2.89 7.87 7.77
C PRO A 297 3.92 7.57 8.85
N LEU A 298 5.15 8.05 8.65
CA LEU A 298 6.21 7.95 9.65
C LEU A 298 6.05 9.09 10.67
N VAL A 299 5.83 8.73 11.94
CA VAL A 299 5.42 9.69 12.99
C VAL A 299 6.58 10.39 13.71
N THR A 300 7.83 10.09 13.35
CA THR A 300 9.03 10.74 13.86
C THR A 300 10.22 10.51 12.92
N ASP A 301 11.15 11.48 12.86
CA ASP A 301 12.31 11.45 11.97
C ASP A 301 13.57 10.85 12.62
N ILE A 302 13.52 10.52 13.94
CA ILE A 302 14.71 10.14 14.71
C ILE A 302 14.88 8.62 14.90
N ALA A 303 14.21 7.82 14.10
CA ALA A 303 14.19 6.37 14.28
C ALA A 303 14.72 5.56 13.07
N PRO A 304 15.85 5.94 12.42
CA PRO A 304 16.43 5.13 11.35
C PRO A 304 16.71 3.69 11.83
N GLY A 305 16.38 2.71 11.00
CA GLY A 305 16.43 1.29 11.36
C GLY A 305 15.17 0.76 12.06
N TYR A 306 14.26 1.65 12.45
CA TYR A 306 12.95 1.35 13.05
C TYR A 306 11.79 2.00 12.31
N ASP A 307 12.00 2.47 11.09
CA ASP A 307 11.00 3.18 10.30
C ASP A 307 9.73 2.36 10.05
N HIS A 308 9.83 1.03 10.00
CA HIS A 308 8.68 0.12 9.94
C HIS A 308 7.78 0.22 11.19
N ILE A 309 8.33 0.53 12.37
CA ILE A 309 7.55 0.74 13.60
C ILE A 309 6.87 2.11 13.55
N THR A 310 7.60 3.17 13.17
CA THR A 310 7.03 4.52 13.08
C THR A 310 5.92 4.60 12.04
N ALA A 311 6.12 3.92 10.89
CA ALA A 311 5.13 3.77 9.84
C ALA A 311 3.91 2.93 10.28
N ALA A 312 4.10 1.87 11.07
CA ALA A 312 2.98 1.08 11.58
C ALA A 312 2.11 1.88 12.56
N ILE A 313 2.72 2.72 13.42
CA ILE A 313 1.98 3.61 14.32
C ILE A 313 1.12 4.59 13.50
N GLY A 314 1.73 5.32 12.57
CA GLY A 314 1.02 6.28 11.74
C GLY A 314 0.02 5.63 10.79
N GLY A 315 0.37 4.48 10.22
CA GLY A 315 -0.49 3.71 9.33
C GLY A 315 -1.77 3.22 10.01
N ALA A 316 -1.69 2.78 11.27
CA ALA A 316 -2.87 2.40 12.04
C ALA A 316 -3.81 3.59 12.26
N ILE A 317 -3.26 4.78 12.55
CA ILE A 317 -4.05 6.00 12.70
C ILE A 317 -4.63 6.44 11.35
N ALA A 318 -3.81 6.47 10.29
CA ALA A 318 -4.24 6.85 8.96
C ALA A 318 -5.38 5.95 8.46
N ALA A 319 -5.22 4.64 8.53
CA ALA A 319 -6.22 3.70 8.06
C ALA A 319 -7.50 3.73 8.88
N SER A 320 -7.43 3.97 10.20
CA SER A 320 -8.63 4.16 11.02
C SER A 320 -9.37 5.47 10.73
N ASN A 321 -8.75 6.43 10.04
CA ASN A 321 -9.31 7.74 9.72
C ASN A 321 -9.54 7.98 8.22
N GLY A 322 -9.35 6.98 7.37
CA GLY A 322 -9.72 7.11 5.96
C GLY A 322 -8.72 6.56 4.93
N ALA A 323 -7.48 6.23 5.30
CA ALA A 323 -6.60 5.54 4.37
C ALA A 323 -7.08 4.10 4.12
N ASP A 324 -6.98 3.67 2.86
CA ASP A 324 -7.50 2.38 2.39
C ASP A 324 -6.38 1.40 2.01
N PHE A 325 -5.19 1.94 1.70
CA PHE A 325 -4.04 1.20 1.23
C PHE A 325 -2.78 1.74 1.93
N LEU A 326 -2.03 0.86 2.58
CA LEU A 326 -0.81 1.21 3.29
C LEU A 326 0.40 0.75 2.49
N CYS A 327 1.27 1.67 2.14
CA CYS A 327 2.61 1.33 1.68
C CYS A 327 3.42 0.86 2.89
N TYR A 328 3.98 -0.33 2.80
CA TYR A 328 4.87 -0.81 3.85
C TYR A 328 6.15 0.03 3.89
N VAL A 329 6.77 0.06 5.05
CA VAL A 329 8.10 0.61 5.26
C VAL A 329 8.95 -0.47 5.94
N THR A 330 10.22 -0.58 5.55
CA THR A 330 11.13 -1.60 6.09
C THR A 330 12.07 -1.00 7.13
N PRO A 331 12.74 -1.83 7.97
CA PRO A 331 13.83 -1.36 8.83
C PRO A 331 14.98 -0.71 8.05
N ALA A 332 15.13 -1.06 6.77
CA ALA A 332 16.20 -0.56 5.90
C ALA A 332 15.91 0.81 5.27
N GLU A 333 14.71 1.36 5.45
CA GLU A 333 14.29 2.63 4.87
C GLU A 333 15.30 3.73 5.19
N HIS A 334 15.60 4.59 4.23
CA HIS A 334 16.59 5.65 4.29
C HIS A 334 18.07 5.20 4.50
N LEU A 335 18.34 3.89 4.65
CA LEU A 335 19.66 3.35 4.94
C LEU A 335 20.28 2.49 3.85
N ARG A 336 19.50 1.57 3.28
CA ARG A 336 19.95 0.64 2.21
C ARG A 336 18.79 0.00 1.47
N LEU A 337 19.08 -0.70 0.39
CA LEU A 337 18.08 -1.57 -0.25
C LEU A 337 17.70 -2.70 0.72
N PRO A 338 16.40 -2.97 0.95
CA PRO A 338 15.95 -4.00 1.88
C PRO A 338 16.31 -5.41 1.40
N ASP A 339 16.65 -6.29 2.33
CA ASP A 339 16.75 -7.72 2.09
C ASP A 339 15.42 -8.45 2.35
N VAL A 340 15.41 -9.78 2.22
CA VAL A 340 14.21 -10.62 2.40
C VAL A 340 13.63 -10.52 3.83
N ASN A 341 14.49 -10.38 4.86
CA ASN A 341 14.04 -10.25 6.24
C ASN A 341 13.45 -8.88 6.51
N ASP A 342 14.08 -7.82 5.97
CA ASP A 342 13.53 -6.46 6.06
C ASP A 342 12.12 -6.38 5.43
N VAL A 343 11.94 -7.00 4.25
CA VAL A 343 10.63 -7.09 3.60
C VAL A 343 9.61 -7.79 4.49
N LYS A 344 9.99 -8.92 5.09
CA LYS A 344 9.12 -9.64 6.04
C LYS A 344 8.75 -8.75 7.23
N GLU A 345 9.73 -8.12 7.88
CA GLU A 345 9.48 -7.31 9.07
C GLU A 345 8.60 -6.11 8.77
N GLY A 346 8.88 -5.38 7.69
CA GLY A 346 8.06 -4.25 7.26
C GLY A 346 6.62 -4.66 6.92
N LEU A 347 6.46 -5.77 6.17
CA LEU A 347 5.13 -6.27 5.80
C LEU A 347 4.32 -6.68 7.04
N ILE A 348 4.92 -7.42 7.97
CA ILE A 348 4.24 -7.84 9.21
C ILE A 348 3.85 -6.62 10.06
N ALA A 349 4.73 -5.63 10.23
CA ALA A 349 4.43 -4.41 10.97
C ALA A 349 3.22 -3.67 10.36
N THR A 350 3.20 -3.54 9.03
CA THR A 350 2.12 -2.87 8.30
C THR A 350 0.82 -3.69 8.34
N LYS A 351 0.88 -5.02 8.27
CA LYS A 351 -0.31 -5.89 8.46
C LYS A 351 -0.91 -5.76 9.85
N ILE A 352 -0.08 -5.60 10.90
CA ILE A 352 -0.57 -5.33 12.25
C ILE A 352 -1.29 -3.98 12.30
N ALA A 353 -0.73 -2.94 11.69
CA ALA A 353 -1.34 -1.62 11.60
C ALA A 353 -2.69 -1.66 10.87
N ALA A 354 -2.74 -2.31 9.70
CA ALA A 354 -3.94 -2.50 8.90
C ALA A 354 -5.04 -3.23 9.69
N HIS A 355 -4.69 -4.33 10.34
CA HIS A 355 -5.63 -5.11 11.16
C HIS A 355 -6.18 -4.31 12.36
N ALA A 356 -5.31 -3.58 13.05
CA ALA A 356 -5.73 -2.69 14.15
C ALA A 356 -6.71 -1.62 13.67
N ALA A 357 -6.44 -1.02 12.51
CA ALA A 357 -7.33 -0.04 11.88
C ALA A 357 -8.67 -0.67 11.46
N ASP A 358 -8.66 -1.88 10.91
CA ASP A 358 -9.88 -2.59 10.51
C ASP A 358 -10.79 -2.90 11.71
N ILE A 359 -10.21 -3.20 12.89
CA ILE A 359 -10.96 -3.31 14.13
C ILE A 359 -11.62 -1.97 14.49
N ALA A 360 -10.87 -0.86 14.39
CA ALA A 360 -11.35 0.48 14.70
C ALA A 360 -12.46 0.94 13.74
N LYS A 361 -12.33 0.61 12.45
CA LYS A 361 -13.36 0.85 11.41
C LYS A 361 -14.62 -0.02 11.60
N GLY A 362 -14.59 -1.02 12.46
CA GLY A 362 -15.70 -1.94 12.69
C GLY A 362 -15.85 -3.00 11.60
N ILE A 363 -14.79 -3.34 10.88
CA ILE A 363 -14.80 -4.43 9.89
C ILE A 363 -15.07 -5.76 10.60
N PRO A 364 -16.18 -6.45 10.33
CA PRO A 364 -16.63 -7.61 11.13
C PRO A 364 -15.62 -8.76 11.14
N TYR A 365 -14.92 -8.96 10.04
CA TYR A 365 -13.93 -10.02 9.89
C TYR A 365 -12.74 -9.84 10.84
N ALA A 366 -12.22 -8.60 11.00
CA ALA A 366 -11.09 -8.31 11.87
C ALA A 366 -11.41 -8.72 13.31
N ARG A 367 -12.50 -8.21 13.87
CA ARG A 367 -12.95 -8.57 15.24
C ARG A 367 -13.16 -10.08 15.43
N LYS A 368 -13.61 -10.78 14.37
CA LYS A 368 -13.88 -12.23 14.42
C LYS A 368 -12.59 -13.04 14.59
N ILE A 369 -11.49 -12.59 13.93
CA ILE A 369 -10.18 -13.24 14.08
C ILE A 369 -9.63 -13.03 15.49
N ASP A 370 -9.69 -11.80 16.03
CA ASP A 370 -9.27 -11.50 17.39
C ASP A 370 -10.04 -12.31 18.44
N ASN A 371 -11.34 -12.47 18.26
CA ASN A 371 -12.15 -13.32 19.15
C ASN A 371 -11.67 -14.78 19.11
N ARG A 372 -11.39 -15.34 17.94
CA ARG A 372 -10.84 -16.71 17.81
C ARG A 372 -9.47 -16.85 18.47
N MET A 373 -8.59 -15.86 18.29
CA MET A 373 -7.31 -15.81 18.99
C MET A 373 -7.52 -15.77 20.52
N SER A 374 -8.48 -14.96 20.99
CA SER A 374 -8.83 -14.85 22.42
C SER A 374 -9.38 -16.16 22.98
N ASP A 375 -10.21 -16.88 22.22
CA ASP A 375 -10.70 -18.21 22.61
C ASP A 375 -9.57 -19.22 22.76
N CYS A 376 -8.57 -19.21 21.85
CA CYS A 376 -7.38 -20.04 21.99
C CYS A 376 -6.54 -19.63 23.21
N ARG A 377 -6.37 -18.34 23.45
CA ARG A 377 -5.66 -17.83 24.64
C ARG A 377 -6.38 -18.21 25.93
N HIS A 378 -7.70 -18.12 25.98
CA HIS A 378 -8.50 -18.56 27.13
C HIS A 378 -8.29 -20.03 27.45
N LYS A 379 -8.22 -20.89 26.43
CA LYS A 379 -7.98 -22.33 26.56
C LYS A 379 -6.50 -22.69 26.77
N VAL A 380 -5.60 -21.71 26.69
CA VAL A 380 -4.13 -21.91 26.68
C VAL A 380 -3.69 -22.87 25.54
N ASP A 381 -4.38 -22.76 24.40
CA ASP A 381 -4.14 -23.55 23.19
C ASP A 381 -3.13 -22.83 22.28
N TYR A 382 -1.84 -23.17 22.42
CA TYR A 382 -0.79 -22.53 21.64
C TYR A 382 -0.83 -22.88 20.16
N GLU A 383 -1.23 -24.10 19.80
CA GLU A 383 -1.38 -24.46 18.38
C GLU A 383 -2.50 -23.64 17.70
N GLY A 384 -3.62 -23.46 18.39
CA GLY A 384 -4.68 -22.56 17.95
C GLY A 384 -4.22 -21.09 17.84
N MET A 385 -3.41 -20.63 18.82
CA MET A 385 -2.84 -19.28 18.75
C MET A 385 -1.92 -19.09 17.53
N PHE A 386 -1.05 -20.06 17.24
CA PHE A 386 -0.17 -20.00 16.06
C PHE A 386 -0.97 -19.96 14.75
N LYS A 387 -2.07 -20.70 14.66
CA LYS A 387 -2.95 -20.72 13.49
C LYS A 387 -3.54 -19.35 13.16
N TYR A 388 -3.83 -18.52 14.16
CA TYR A 388 -4.44 -17.19 13.97
C TYR A 388 -3.42 -16.04 14.06
N ALA A 389 -2.14 -16.33 14.31
CA ALA A 389 -1.10 -15.31 14.34
C ALA A 389 -0.82 -14.73 12.95
N ILE A 390 -0.55 -13.43 12.87
CA ILE A 390 -0.13 -12.76 11.63
C ILE A 390 1.23 -13.33 11.14
N ASP A 391 2.15 -13.63 12.08
CA ASP A 391 3.40 -14.36 11.80
C ASP A 391 3.45 -15.65 12.65
N PRO A 392 2.88 -16.76 12.17
CA PRO A 392 2.84 -18.01 12.92
C PRO A 392 4.22 -18.63 13.13
N GLU A 393 5.16 -18.42 12.20
CA GLU A 393 6.52 -18.95 12.28
C GLU A 393 7.31 -18.28 13.41
N LYS A 394 7.26 -16.93 13.48
CA LYS A 394 7.92 -16.18 14.56
C LYS A 394 7.29 -16.52 15.91
N ALA A 395 5.96 -16.57 16.00
CA ALA A 395 5.25 -16.88 17.23
C ALA A 395 5.65 -18.28 17.77
N ARG A 396 5.71 -19.29 16.90
CA ARG A 396 6.14 -20.64 17.24
C ARG A 396 7.61 -20.67 17.68
N ALA A 397 8.51 -20.06 16.90
CA ALA A 397 9.94 -20.05 17.20
C ALA A 397 10.24 -19.40 18.56
N TYR A 398 9.53 -18.32 18.90
CA TYR A 398 9.66 -17.69 20.23
C TYR A 398 9.17 -18.58 21.36
N TYR A 399 8.04 -19.28 21.17
CA TYR A 399 7.55 -20.22 22.18
C TYR A 399 8.49 -21.39 22.40
N GLU A 400 9.05 -21.93 21.32
CA GLU A 400 9.95 -23.10 21.35
C GLU A 400 11.37 -22.75 21.81
N SER A 401 11.82 -21.50 21.67
CA SER A 401 13.17 -21.06 22.09
C SER A 401 13.40 -21.18 23.60
N VAL A 402 12.33 -21.03 24.40
CA VAL A 402 12.36 -21.21 25.86
C VAL A 402 11.15 -22.06 26.27
N PRO A 403 11.20 -23.40 26.04
CA PRO A 403 10.03 -24.25 26.24
C PRO A 403 9.62 -24.31 27.71
N PRO A 404 8.33 -24.25 28.01
CA PRO A 404 7.85 -24.41 29.38
C PRO A 404 7.99 -25.85 29.84
N LYS A 405 8.19 -26.09 31.16
CA LYS A 405 8.16 -27.44 31.76
C LYS A 405 6.79 -28.11 31.56
N ASN A 406 5.73 -27.32 31.44
CA ASN A 406 4.37 -27.81 31.17
C ASN A 406 3.85 -27.16 29.88
N ARG A 407 3.48 -27.94 28.88
CA ARG A 407 2.98 -27.48 27.57
C ARG A 407 1.65 -26.69 27.63
N HIS A 408 0.98 -26.69 28.77
CA HIS A 408 -0.24 -25.89 29.01
C HIS A 408 0.05 -24.50 29.62
N THR A 409 1.28 -24.01 29.54
CA THR A 409 1.67 -22.67 30.01
C THR A 409 2.81 -22.14 29.12
N CYS A 410 3.13 -20.85 29.22
CA CYS A 410 4.39 -20.33 28.70
C CYS A 410 5.45 -20.29 29.82
N SER A 411 6.71 -20.18 29.43
CA SER A 411 7.84 -20.10 30.37
C SER A 411 7.83 -18.81 31.22
N MET A 412 7.10 -17.77 30.81
CA MET A 412 7.02 -16.47 31.50
C MET A 412 6.34 -16.60 32.87
N CYS A 413 5.16 -17.23 32.93
CA CYS A 413 4.36 -17.32 34.16
C CYS A 413 4.39 -18.73 34.79
N GLY A 414 4.62 -19.78 34.02
CA GLY A 414 4.64 -21.16 34.49
C GLY A 414 3.37 -21.52 35.29
N LYS A 415 3.55 -21.99 36.52
CA LYS A 415 2.45 -22.37 37.42
C LYS A 415 1.57 -21.17 37.86
N MET A 416 2.09 -19.95 37.78
CA MET A 416 1.38 -18.72 38.18
C MET A 416 0.62 -18.08 37.01
N CYS A 417 0.35 -18.80 35.92
CA CYS A 417 -0.40 -18.29 34.77
C CYS A 417 -1.79 -17.85 35.20
N ALA A 418 -2.07 -16.54 35.07
CA ALA A 418 -3.32 -15.95 35.50
C ALA A 418 -4.56 -16.59 34.83
N ILE A 419 -4.48 -16.79 33.50
CA ILE A 419 -5.57 -17.40 32.72
C ILE A 419 -5.86 -18.81 33.25
N ARG A 420 -4.84 -19.68 33.34
CA ARG A 420 -4.99 -21.04 33.84
C ARG A 420 -5.50 -21.09 35.27
N THR A 421 -4.94 -20.25 36.16
CA THR A 421 -5.35 -20.16 37.56
C THR A 421 -6.83 -19.79 37.68
N THR A 422 -7.26 -18.75 36.95
CA THR A 422 -8.65 -18.31 36.97
C THR A 422 -9.59 -19.38 36.44
N ASN A 423 -9.27 -20.00 35.32
CA ASN A 423 -10.06 -21.08 34.74
C ASN A 423 -10.21 -22.28 35.70
N MET A 424 -9.12 -22.69 36.34
CA MET A 424 -9.17 -23.78 37.33
C MET A 424 -10.09 -23.46 38.50
N ILE A 425 -10.06 -22.23 39.03
CA ILE A 425 -10.92 -21.82 40.14
C ILE A 425 -12.38 -21.76 39.69
N LEU A 426 -12.67 -21.22 38.50
CA LEU A 426 -14.04 -21.18 37.98
C LEU A 426 -14.59 -22.60 37.70
N ASP A 427 -13.72 -23.56 37.34
CA ASP A 427 -14.05 -24.99 37.23
C ASP A 427 -14.18 -25.72 38.57
N GLY A 428 -14.10 -25.01 39.71
CA GLY A 428 -14.18 -25.59 41.05
C GLY A 428 -12.94 -26.36 41.51
N LYS A 429 -11.80 -26.21 40.79
CA LYS A 429 -10.54 -26.91 41.08
C LYS A 429 -9.70 -26.10 42.07
N LYS A 430 -9.00 -26.81 42.98
CA LYS A 430 -8.00 -26.19 43.86
C LYS A 430 -6.67 -26.01 43.15
N ILE A 431 -6.00 -24.89 43.37
CA ILE A 431 -4.66 -24.63 42.85
C ILE A 431 -3.60 -24.84 43.92
N LYS A 432 -2.46 -25.46 43.56
CA LYS A 432 -1.27 -25.52 44.38
C LYS A 432 -0.14 -24.79 43.69
N LEU A 433 0.41 -23.75 44.28
CA LEU A 433 1.49 -22.91 43.70
C LEU A 433 2.87 -23.29 44.22
N LYS A 434 2.95 -23.90 45.44
CA LYS A 434 4.21 -24.40 45.97
C LYS A 434 4.64 -25.68 45.25
N GLU A 435 5.94 -25.79 44.94
CA GLU A 435 6.53 -27.08 44.56
C GLU A 435 6.57 -27.96 45.77
N GLU A 436 6.06 -29.19 45.65
CA GLU A 436 6.40 -30.24 46.59
C GLU A 436 7.84 -30.62 46.27
N ASN A 437 8.76 -30.41 47.24
CA ASN A 437 10.19 -30.80 47.13
C ASN A 437 10.34 -32.28 46.95
#